data_2c6796e31bd9c25b698ba7f2acaaa76a
#
_entry.id   2c6796e31bd9c25b698ba7f2acaaa76a
#
_cell.length_a   1.000
_cell.length_b   1.000
_cell.length_c   1.000
_cell.angle_alpha   90.00
_cell.angle_beta   90.00
_cell.angle_gamma   90.00
#
_symmetry.space_group_name_H-M   'P 1'
#
loop_
_entity.id
_entity.type
_entity.pdbx_description
1 polymer ?
#
loop_
_entity_poly.entity_id
_entity_poly.type
_entity_poly.pdbx_seq_one_letter_code
_entity_poly.pdbx_strand_id
1 'polypeptide(L)'
;MMKKLVSGILCMALCMMFAIPVSAAEIPTVATKNVAISKVGDTVIRATNYFTGSTVKMNSLYRNKSAISNISSGSVLGTNPQVTSVSLNVTVSSGSDSFKLYVEDPSGYGGYTTISKSGTVKFSDFNGRNPKGTWKVYIVTNGTVSTATARMTVNYSY
;
A
#
# COMPACT_ATOMS: atom_id res chain seq x y z
N MET A 1 2.47 12.50 -81.62
CA MET A 1 1.89 11.38 -80.90
C MET A 1 2.83 10.92 -79.82
N MET A 2 3.23 11.80 -78.90
CA MET A 2 4.14 11.46 -77.76
C MET A 2 3.86 12.34 -76.54
N LYS A 3 2.67 12.28 -75.95
CA LYS A 3 2.35 13.04 -74.73
C LYS A 3 1.51 12.24 -73.71
N LYS A 4 1.35 10.94 -73.89
CA LYS A 4 0.51 10.09 -72.97
C LYS A 4 1.26 9.01 -72.23
N LEU A 5 2.58 8.91 -72.34
CA LEU A 5 3.36 7.85 -71.70
C LEU A 5 4.15 8.30 -70.43
N VAL A 6 4.19 9.62 -70.17
CA VAL A 6 4.95 10.16 -69.04
C VAL A 6 4.10 10.27 -67.77
N SER A 7 2.76 10.22 -67.91
CA SER A 7 1.86 10.36 -66.73
C SER A 7 1.65 9.06 -65.95
N GLY A 8 1.94 7.90 -66.54
CA GLY A 8 1.74 6.60 -65.87
C GLY A 8 2.90 6.18 -64.92
N ILE A 9 4.11 6.70 -65.20
CA ILE A 9 5.29 6.30 -64.41
C ILE A 9 5.43 7.13 -63.12
N LEU A 10 4.88 8.35 -63.12
CA LEU A 10 4.95 9.22 -61.93
C LEU A 10 3.98 8.82 -60.81
N CYS A 11 2.91 8.09 -61.15
CA CYS A 11 1.93 7.65 -60.15
C CYS A 11 2.36 6.38 -59.39
N MET A 12 3.24 5.55 -59.99
CA MET A 12 3.78 4.36 -59.32
C MET A 12 4.92 4.63 -58.35
N ALA A 13 5.64 5.75 -58.53
CA ALA A 13 6.73 6.10 -57.64
C ALA A 13 6.24 6.78 -56.34
N LEU A 14 5.00 7.28 -56.31
CA LEU A 14 4.47 7.97 -55.12
C LEU A 14 3.75 7.07 -54.11
N CYS A 15 3.46 5.82 -54.50
CA CYS A 15 2.79 4.87 -53.59
C CYS A 15 3.74 4.03 -52.74
N MET A 16 5.07 4.16 -52.89
CA MET A 16 6.03 3.36 -52.14
C MET A 16 6.68 4.08 -50.94
N MET A 17 6.29 5.31 -50.63
CA MET A 17 6.99 6.08 -49.58
C MET A 17 6.19 6.31 -48.29
N PHE A 18 5.11 5.63 -48.05
CA PHE A 18 4.39 5.73 -46.76
C PHE A 18 4.13 4.38 -46.09
N ALA A 19 5.11 3.48 -46.09
CA ALA A 19 5.22 2.49 -45.05
C ALA A 19 6.03 3.10 -43.89
N ILE A 20 5.43 4.05 -43.17
CA ILE A 20 5.92 4.40 -41.83
C ILE A 20 5.60 3.17 -40.97
N PRO A 21 6.59 2.47 -40.39
CA PRO A 21 6.29 1.53 -39.34
C PRO A 21 5.67 2.35 -38.21
N VAL A 22 4.36 2.24 -38.05
CA VAL A 22 3.72 2.64 -36.81
C VAL A 22 4.35 1.72 -35.76
N SER A 23 5.40 2.20 -35.13
CA SER A 23 5.85 1.66 -33.87
C SER A 23 4.64 1.79 -32.94
N ALA A 24 3.94 0.66 -32.73
CA ALA A 24 2.94 0.59 -31.71
C ALA A 24 3.65 0.98 -30.41
N ALA A 25 3.38 2.20 -29.93
CA ALA A 25 3.76 2.57 -28.59
C ALA A 25 3.16 1.46 -27.71
N GLU A 26 4.02 0.68 -27.09
CA GLU A 26 3.62 -0.27 -26.08
C GLU A 26 2.88 0.53 -25.02
N ILE A 27 1.56 0.40 -25.03
CA ILE A 27 0.72 0.78 -23.90
C ILE A 27 1.35 0.01 -22.74
N PRO A 28 1.79 0.68 -21.66
CA PRO A 28 2.28 -0.06 -20.50
C PRO A 28 1.12 -0.93 -20.05
N THR A 29 1.20 -2.21 -20.40
CA THR A 29 0.30 -3.23 -19.88
C THR A 29 0.55 -3.22 -18.39
N VAL A 30 -0.37 -2.60 -17.63
CA VAL A 30 -0.46 -2.84 -16.22
C VAL A 30 -0.56 -4.35 -16.11
N ALA A 31 0.53 -4.98 -15.70
CA ALA A 31 0.55 -6.41 -15.47
C ALA A 31 -0.42 -6.70 -14.33
N THR A 32 -1.67 -6.86 -14.68
CA THR A 32 -2.64 -7.51 -13.81
C THR A 32 -2.12 -8.94 -13.70
N LYS A 33 -1.36 -9.19 -12.64
CA LYS A 33 -0.89 -10.52 -12.33
C LYS A 33 -2.13 -11.33 -11.97
N ASN A 34 -2.81 -11.87 -12.98
CA ASN A 34 -3.83 -12.87 -12.79
C ASN A 34 -3.12 -14.10 -12.22
N VAL A 35 -3.04 -14.17 -10.91
CA VAL A 35 -2.65 -15.38 -10.22
C VAL A 35 -3.83 -16.34 -10.37
N ALA A 36 -3.74 -17.24 -11.35
CA ALA A 36 -4.66 -18.35 -11.45
C ALA A 36 -4.61 -19.12 -10.13
N ILE A 37 -5.74 -19.22 -9.44
CA ILE A 37 -5.87 -20.01 -8.21
C ILE A 37 -5.81 -21.49 -8.67
N SER A 38 -4.63 -22.05 -8.62
CA SER A 38 -4.45 -23.50 -8.80
C SER A 38 -4.69 -24.19 -7.46
N LYS A 39 -5.73 -24.99 -7.38
CA LYS A 39 -5.94 -25.87 -6.24
C LYS A 39 -4.96 -27.03 -6.34
N VAL A 40 -3.82 -26.94 -5.66
CA VAL A 40 -2.87 -28.04 -5.48
C VAL A 40 -3.09 -28.59 -4.08
N GLY A 41 -3.83 -29.67 -3.97
CA GLY A 41 -4.25 -30.24 -2.69
C GLY A 41 -5.23 -29.30 -1.94
N ASP A 42 -5.41 -29.44 -0.65
CA ASP A 42 -6.28 -28.59 0.17
C ASP A 42 -5.70 -27.19 0.50
N THR A 43 -4.61 -26.79 -0.15
CA THR A 43 -3.97 -25.50 0.07
C THR A 43 -4.56 -24.47 -0.87
N VAL A 44 -5.41 -23.59 -0.36
CA VAL A 44 -5.91 -22.41 -1.10
C VAL A 44 -4.79 -21.39 -1.15
N ILE A 45 -4.20 -21.15 -2.33
CA ILE A 45 -3.25 -20.05 -2.55
C ILE A 45 -4.06 -18.76 -2.61
N ARG A 46 -3.91 -17.91 -1.59
CA ARG A 46 -4.53 -16.57 -1.53
C ARG A 46 -3.60 -15.54 -2.15
N ALA A 47 -4.14 -14.64 -2.94
CA ALA A 47 -3.41 -13.45 -3.39
C ALA A 47 -3.13 -12.53 -2.20
N THR A 48 -2.04 -11.76 -2.27
CA THR A 48 -1.64 -10.83 -1.20
C THR A 48 -1.62 -9.40 -1.71
N ASN A 49 -1.94 -8.47 -0.82
CA ASN A 49 -1.85 -7.05 -1.08
C ASN A 49 -1.55 -6.31 0.23
N TYR A 50 -1.36 -5.00 0.15
CA TYR A 50 -1.11 -4.17 1.33
C TYR A 50 -1.68 -2.77 1.16
N PHE A 51 -1.83 -2.06 2.28
CA PHE A 51 -2.00 -0.62 2.30
C PHE A 51 -1.08 0.01 3.35
N THR A 52 -0.81 1.30 3.18
CA THR A 52 0.02 2.07 4.11
C THR A 52 -0.67 3.37 4.48
N GLY A 53 -0.34 3.87 5.67
CA GLY A 53 -0.76 5.20 6.09
C GLY A 53 0.21 5.78 7.12
N SER A 54 0.30 7.09 7.17
CA SER A 54 1.14 7.79 8.13
C SER A 54 0.27 8.43 9.22
N THR A 55 0.77 8.42 10.44
CA THR A 55 0.14 9.13 11.54
C THR A 55 0.41 10.63 11.44
N VAL A 56 -0.45 11.43 12.03
CA VAL A 56 -0.10 12.78 12.44
C VAL A 56 0.97 12.71 13.55
N LYS A 57 1.57 13.85 13.90
CA LYS A 57 2.47 13.95 15.04
C LYS A 57 1.68 13.63 16.32
N MET A 58 2.03 12.52 16.96
CA MET A 58 1.44 12.06 18.22
C MET A 58 2.27 12.63 19.37
N ASN A 59 1.65 13.40 20.24
CA ASN A 59 2.26 13.97 21.42
C ASN A 59 1.48 13.54 22.67
N SER A 60 2.14 12.84 23.57
CA SER A 60 1.58 12.33 24.82
C SER A 60 2.29 12.99 26.00
N LEU A 61 1.51 13.52 26.95
CA LEU A 61 1.96 14.24 28.14
C LEU A 61 1.38 13.59 29.38
N TYR A 62 2.22 13.40 30.40
CA TYR A 62 1.80 12.93 31.73
C TYR A 62 0.87 11.71 31.71
N ARG A 63 1.24 10.71 30.88
CA ARG A 63 0.46 9.45 30.69
C ARG A 63 -0.92 9.65 30.03
N ASN A 64 -1.18 10.83 29.49
CA ASN A 64 -2.40 11.04 28.71
C ASN A 64 -2.24 10.49 27.28
N LYS A 65 -3.35 10.05 26.74
CA LYS A 65 -3.43 9.61 25.35
C LYS A 65 -3.12 10.78 24.40
N SER A 66 -2.28 10.55 23.39
CA SER A 66 -2.06 11.51 22.31
C SER A 66 -3.30 11.69 21.44
N ALA A 67 -3.25 12.62 20.48
CA ALA A 67 -4.19 12.64 19.39
C ALA A 67 -4.22 11.27 18.69
N ILE A 68 -5.41 10.83 18.28
CA ILE A 68 -5.60 9.58 17.54
C ILE A 68 -5.40 9.86 16.06
N SER A 69 -4.55 9.07 15.42
CA SER A 69 -4.41 9.07 13.97
C SER A 69 -5.33 8.01 13.36
N ASN A 70 -6.24 8.44 12.50
CA ASN A 70 -7.12 7.55 11.76
C ASN A 70 -6.48 7.23 10.39
N ILE A 71 -6.25 5.96 10.13
CA ILE A 71 -5.65 5.46 8.89
C ILE A 71 -6.70 4.61 8.16
N SER A 72 -7.15 5.09 7.00
CA SER A 72 -8.10 4.34 6.18
C SER A 72 -7.38 3.25 5.38
N SER A 73 -7.97 2.08 5.32
CA SER A 73 -7.51 0.99 4.45
C SER A 73 -7.69 1.27 2.96
N GLY A 74 -8.51 2.27 2.61
CA GLY A 74 -8.94 2.46 1.23
C GLY A 74 -9.75 1.27 0.70
N SER A 75 -9.59 0.98 -0.59
CA SER A 75 -10.24 -0.16 -1.24
C SER A 75 -9.45 -1.44 -0.96
N VAL A 76 -9.99 -2.29 -0.10
CA VAL A 76 -9.45 -3.63 0.18
C VAL A 76 -10.06 -4.63 -0.78
N LEU A 77 -9.21 -5.44 -1.43
CA LEU A 77 -9.61 -6.43 -2.43
C LEU A 77 -10.13 -7.71 -1.78
N GLY A 78 -11.01 -8.40 -2.52
CA GLY A 78 -11.56 -9.71 -2.15
C GLY A 78 -12.78 -9.65 -1.24
N THR A 79 -13.46 -10.79 -1.15
CA THR A 79 -14.70 -10.95 -0.36
C THR A 79 -14.44 -11.28 1.11
N ASN A 80 -13.32 -11.93 1.41
CA ASN A 80 -12.92 -12.30 2.77
C ASN A 80 -11.43 -12.03 3.00
N PRO A 81 -11.01 -10.76 2.98
CA PRO A 81 -9.63 -10.38 3.19
C PRO A 81 -9.22 -10.61 4.65
N GLN A 82 -7.99 -11.09 4.84
CA GLN A 82 -7.44 -11.38 6.16
C GLN A 82 -6.05 -10.76 6.31
N VAL A 83 -5.83 -10.03 7.40
CA VAL A 83 -4.52 -9.50 7.76
C VAL A 83 -3.50 -10.63 7.89
N THR A 84 -2.35 -10.46 7.29
CA THR A 84 -1.21 -11.39 7.41
C THR A 84 -0.09 -10.80 8.25
N SER A 85 0.04 -9.48 8.29
CA SER A 85 0.94 -8.78 9.20
C SER A 85 0.59 -7.30 9.32
N VAL A 86 0.86 -6.72 10.47
CA VAL A 86 0.83 -5.27 10.72
C VAL A 86 2.21 -4.85 11.20
N SER A 87 2.77 -3.81 10.59
CA SER A 87 4.04 -3.23 11.01
C SER A 87 3.96 -1.70 11.05
N LEU A 88 4.68 -1.10 11.99
CA LEU A 88 4.82 0.35 12.09
C LEU A 88 6.30 0.72 12.14
N ASN A 89 6.71 1.60 11.23
CA ASN A 89 8.00 2.28 11.32
C ASN A 89 7.79 3.54 12.15
N VAL A 90 8.36 3.57 13.35
CA VAL A 90 8.17 4.63 14.35
C VAL A 90 9.39 5.53 14.35
N THR A 91 9.15 6.84 14.26
CA THR A 91 10.17 7.88 14.44
C THR A 91 9.88 8.64 15.73
N VAL A 92 10.75 8.50 16.73
CA VAL A 92 10.68 9.25 17.99
C VAL A 92 11.32 10.61 17.76
N SER A 93 10.55 11.69 17.99
CA SER A 93 11.00 13.06 17.74
C SER A 93 11.49 13.76 19.00
N SER A 94 10.90 13.46 20.15
CA SER A 94 11.31 14.01 21.46
C SER A 94 10.78 13.16 22.61
N GLY A 95 11.42 13.36 23.78
CA GLY A 95 11.17 12.61 25.01
C GLY A 95 12.22 11.51 25.19
N SER A 96 12.70 11.39 26.41
CA SER A 96 13.65 10.32 26.84
C SER A 96 12.93 9.08 27.35
N ASP A 97 11.64 9.23 27.66
CA ASP A 97 10.83 8.18 28.25
C ASP A 97 10.28 7.22 27.21
N SER A 98 10.21 5.96 27.56
CA SER A 98 9.48 4.98 26.75
C SER A 98 7.98 5.33 26.73
N PHE A 99 7.29 4.87 25.70
CA PHE A 99 5.86 5.02 25.58
C PHE A 99 5.21 3.73 25.04
N LYS A 100 3.94 3.56 25.30
CA LYS A 100 3.12 2.52 24.69
C LYS A 100 2.56 3.05 23.37
N LEU A 101 2.82 2.34 22.28
CA LEU A 101 2.22 2.57 20.97
C LEU A 101 1.02 1.63 20.84
N TYR A 102 -0.16 2.19 20.70
CA TYR A 102 -1.42 1.48 20.54
C TYR A 102 -1.85 1.46 19.07
N VAL A 103 -2.36 0.32 18.65
CA VAL A 103 -3.03 0.13 17.36
C VAL A 103 -4.38 -0.49 17.62
N GLU A 104 -5.43 0.05 17.01
CA GLU A 104 -6.78 -0.52 17.04
C GLU A 104 -7.22 -0.81 15.59
N ASP A 105 -7.75 -2.00 15.35
CA ASP A 105 -8.31 -2.38 14.06
C ASP A 105 -9.71 -1.75 13.84
N PRO A 106 -10.29 -1.86 12.64
CA PRO A 106 -11.60 -1.31 12.34
C PRO A 106 -12.76 -1.90 13.18
N SER A 107 -12.57 -3.06 13.78
CA SER A 107 -13.56 -3.68 14.69
C SER A 107 -13.45 -3.19 16.14
N GLY A 108 -12.42 -2.38 16.46
CA GLY A 108 -12.13 -1.89 17.80
C GLY A 108 -11.25 -2.82 18.64
N TYR A 109 -10.73 -3.89 18.05
CA TYR A 109 -9.72 -4.70 18.72
C TYR A 109 -8.38 -3.97 18.76
N GLY A 110 -7.76 -3.91 19.93
CA GLY A 110 -6.53 -3.16 20.17
C GLY A 110 -5.37 -4.01 20.64
N GLY A 111 -4.17 -3.64 20.19
CA GLY A 111 -2.90 -4.15 20.69
C GLY A 111 -1.95 -3.00 21.01
N TYR A 112 -0.93 -3.23 21.85
CA TYR A 112 0.11 -2.26 22.12
C TYR A 112 1.49 -2.89 22.26
N THR A 113 2.51 -2.08 22.03
CA THR A 113 3.90 -2.42 22.33
C THR A 113 4.62 -1.23 22.96
N THR A 114 5.71 -1.48 23.71
CA THR A 114 6.50 -0.41 24.32
C THR A 114 7.63 -0.01 23.39
N ILE A 115 7.75 1.29 23.14
CA ILE A 115 8.76 1.92 22.30
C ILE A 115 9.69 2.73 23.17
N SER A 116 11.01 2.52 23.03
CA SER A 116 12.06 3.29 23.70
C SER A 116 12.93 4.08 22.70
N LYS A 117 12.90 3.73 21.42
CA LYS A 117 13.67 4.37 20.34
C LYS A 117 13.00 4.19 19.01
N SER A 118 13.39 5.00 18.03
CA SER A 118 12.94 4.84 16.64
C SER A 118 13.26 3.46 16.09
N GLY A 119 12.36 2.91 15.28
CA GLY A 119 12.51 1.58 14.69
C GLY A 119 11.21 1.01 14.17
N THR A 120 11.28 -0.20 13.65
CA THR A 120 10.12 -0.93 13.14
C THR A 120 9.63 -1.94 14.18
N VAL A 121 8.34 -1.90 14.44
CA VAL A 121 7.65 -2.87 15.31
C VAL A 121 6.61 -3.64 14.51
N LYS A 122 6.34 -4.87 14.93
CA LYS A 122 5.36 -5.75 14.30
C LYS A 122 4.31 -6.18 15.32
N PHE A 123 3.09 -6.31 14.85
CA PHE A 123 1.94 -6.79 15.62
C PHE A 123 1.39 -8.05 14.94
N SER A 124 1.46 -9.19 15.61
CA SER A 124 0.89 -10.47 15.16
C SER A 124 -0.58 -10.65 15.59
N ASP A 125 -1.02 -9.90 16.59
CA ASP A 125 -2.34 -10.05 17.22
C ASP A 125 -3.50 -9.74 16.26
N PHE A 126 -3.19 -9.04 15.16
CA PHE A 126 -4.16 -8.70 14.12
C PHE A 126 -4.26 -9.74 13.00
N ASN A 127 -3.42 -10.78 13.00
CA ASN A 127 -3.43 -11.80 11.94
C ASN A 127 -4.80 -12.50 11.86
N GLY A 128 -5.29 -12.72 10.64
CA GLY A 128 -6.59 -13.31 10.37
C GLY A 128 -7.79 -12.36 10.50
N ARG A 129 -7.59 -11.12 10.99
CA ARG A 129 -8.65 -10.13 11.13
C ARG A 129 -8.97 -9.43 9.82
N ASN A 130 -10.15 -8.83 9.71
CA ASN A 130 -10.55 -8.08 8.52
C ASN A 130 -9.80 -6.74 8.47
N PRO A 131 -9.02 -6.47 7.39
CA PRO A 131 -8.26 -5.21 7.27
C PRO A 131 -9.10 -4.00 6.87
N LYS A 132 -10.35 -4.19 6.40
CA LYS A 132 -11.17 -3.15 5.78
C LYS A 132 -11.75 -2.19 6.81
N GLY A 133 -11.46 -0.89 6.65
CA GLY A 133 -12.02 0.18 7.46
C GLY A 133 -10.96 1.15 7.97
N THR A 134 -11.24 1.77 9.12
CA THR A 134 -10.38 2.77 9.73
C THR A 134 -9.61 2.18 10.90
N TRP A 135 -8.31 2.19 10.79
CA TRP A 135 -7.37 1.84 11.85
C TRP A 135 -7.04 3.06 12.67
N LYS A 136 -6.83 2.89 13.97
CA LYS A 136 -6.46 3.97 14.88
C LYS A 136 -5.09 3.72 15.47
N VAL A 137 -4.27 4.77 15.51
CA VAL A 137 -2.93 4.71 16.11
C VAL A 137 -2.75 5.89 17.06
N TYR A 138 -2.24 5.63 18.26
CA TYR A 138 -1.93 6.66 19.25
C TYR A 138 -0.85 6.18 20.22
N ILE A 139 -0.30 7.09 20.99
CA ILE A 139 0.70 6.78 22.01
C ILE A 139 0.26 7.23 23.41
N VAL A 140 0.80 6.55 24.42
CA VAL A 140 0.71 6.95 25.83
C VAL A 140 2.10 6.88 26.43
N THR A 141 2.67 8.03 26.85
CA THR A 141 3.99 8.08 27.48
C THR A 141 3.97 7.41 28.84
N ASN A 142 5.07 6.74 29.18
CA ASN A 142 5.27 6.20 30.54
C ASN A 142 5.82 7.26 31.50
N GLY A 143 6.31 8.37 30.99
CA GLY A 143 6.88 9.47 31.75
C GLY A 143 6.19 10.82 31.52
N THR A 144 7.00 11.87 31.38
CA THR A 144 6.48 13.24 31.27
C THR A 144 6.01 13.59 29.87
N VAL A 145 6.82 13.31 28.85
CA VAL A 145 6.52 13.62 27.45
C VAL A 145 7.13 12.63 26.49
N SER A 146 6.36 12.26 25.48
CA SER A 146 6.86 11.51 24.33
C SER A 146 6.18 12.01 23.06
N THR A 147 6.97 12.23 22.02
CA THR A 147 6.48 12.69 20.72
C THR A 147 7.01 11.75 19.63
N ALA A 148 6.12 11.25 18.79
CA ALA A 148 6.47 10.35 17.71
C ALA A 148 5.56 10.52 16.49
N THR A 149 6.04 10.06 15.35
CA THR A 149 5.26 9.76 14.15
C THR A 149 5.45 8.30 13.80
N ALA A 150 4.50 7.71 13.05
CA ALA A 150 4.65 6.35 12.56
C ALA A 150 4.09 6.20 11.14
N ARG A 151 4.69 5.31 10.37
CA ARG A 151 4.12 4.81 9.11
C ARG A 151 3.68 3.37 9.31
N MET A 152 2.39 3.13 9.20
CA MET A 152 1.79 1.80 9.30
C MET A 152 1.75 1.14 7.94
N THR A 153 2.02 -0.17 7.90
CA THR A 153 1.81 -1.05 6.76
C THR A 153 1.00 -2.25 7.23
N VAL A 154 -0.11 -2.51 6.57
CA VAL A 154 -0.95 -3.69 6.80
C VAL A 154 -0.91 -4.55 5.55
N ASN A 155 -0.36 -5.76 5.66
CA ASN A 155 -0.40 -6.75 4.60
C ASN A 155 -1.60 -7.67 4.84
N TYR A 156 -2.25 -8.09 3.76
CA TYR A 156 -3.41 -8.97 3.83
C TYR A 156 -3.46 -9.93 2.64
N SER A 157 -4.15 -11.05 2.83
CA SER A 157 -4.50 -12.02 1.78
C SER A 157 -5.99 -11.99 1.50
N TYR A 158 -6.40 -12.34 0.24
CA TYR A 158 -7.80 -12.34 -0.19
C TYR A 158 -8.10 -13.43 -1.22
#